data_a05ee632f1ae4ebcdbb13abcc92465f5
#
_entry.id   a05ee632f1ae4ebcdbb13abcc92465f5
#
_cell.length_a   1.000
_cell.length_b   1.000
_cell.length_c   1.000
_cell.angle_alpha   90.00
_cell.angle_beta   90.00
_cell.angle_gamma   90.00
#
_symmetry.space_group_name_H-M   'P 1'
#
loop_
_entity.id
_entity.type
_entity.pdbx_description
1 polymer ?
#
loop_
_entity_poly.entity_id
_entity_poly.type
_entity_poly.pdbx_seq_one_letter_code
_entity_poly.pdbx_strand_id
1 'polypeptide(L)'
;MGNGDRLYVCGTNAHNPKDWVINANLTHLSRNIFVHGIGMGIAKCPYDPTDNSTAVWVENGNPGNLPGLYSGTNAEFTKADTVIFRTDLHNLTTGKKEYNFKRTLKYDSKWLDKPNFVGSFDIGDFVLFFFRETAVEYINCGKSVYSRVARVCKKDTGGRNILTQNWVTYLKARLNCSIPGEFPFYFNEIRKSKSFFNLQLESIYRVPGDNKFYGTFTTSTNGLMGSAICSFTLADIQAAFDGKFKEQVGVSHSTQPGRKFGRFQASSSSAWLPVLSSRVPEPRPGTCVNNTGSLPDTVLNFIRSHPLMDSAIMHEYEKPVYFKRDILFTRLVVDKVRVDIGGAVVDYTVYYAGTNNGQVQKIVEWTNEHLEGSSSILLDIFDVTPGEAIQVMEISKEHKALYVASDNRVKQVDLVMCNRRYDNCLRCVHDPYCGWDKESNVCKPYSPGLLQDVSNSTIDVCDSSVIKKKMMVTWGQSLHLGCFLKMPAVLASQTITWYHYSKEKGRYKIQYKPEKYVETSEHGLVIISVTEADAGRYDCWMGASLLCSYNVTVDAHRCSPPAKGNDYQKIYSDWCHEFEKYKSAMKTWEKKQMQCGVRQNASSNQNSHPNEIYRPLV
;
A
#
# COMPACT_ATOMS: atom_id res chain seq x y z
N MET A 1 -12.48 7.77 -24.69
CA MET A 1 -13.30 6.81 -25.45
C MET A 1 -12.83 6.82 -26.88
N GLY A 2 -12.53 5.66 -27.42
CA GLY A 2 -12.15 5.54 -28.83
C GLY A 2 -10.92 6.38 -29.21
N ASN A 3 -11.03 7.20 -30.18
CA ASN A 3 -9.93 7.96 -30.80
C ASN A 3 -9.50 9.23 -30.05
N GLY A 4 -9.86 9.40 -28.77
CA GLY A 4 -9.51 10.60 -28.03
C GLY A 4 -10.38 11.84 -28.27
N ASP A 5 -11.33 11.77 -29.18
CA ASP A 5 -12.21 12.89 -29.53
C ASP A 5 -13.29 13.18 -28.48
N ARG A 6 -13.55 12.20 -27.61
CA ARG A 6 -14.65 12.26 -26.65
C ARG A 6 -14.20 11.84 -25.25
N LEU A 7 -14.78 12.49 -24.25
CA LEU A 7 -14.60 12.19 -22.85
C LEU A 7 -15.90 11.61 -22.27
N TYR A 8 -15.80 10.52 -21.53
CA TYR A 8 -16.88 10.03 -20.71
C TYR A 8 -16.81 10.70 -19.34
N VAL A 9 -17.92 11.23 -18.88
CA VAL A 9 -18.05 11.92 -17.61
C VAL A 9 -19.18 11.28 -16.81
N CYS A 10 -18.91 10.92 -15.57
CA CYS A 10 -19.91 10.40 -14.65
C CYS A 10 -19.81 11.16 -13.31
N GLY A 11 -20.91 11.61 -12.79
CA GLY A 11 -20.94 12.43 -11.59
C GLY A 11 -22.09 12.08 -10.67
N THR A 12 -21.96 12.47 -9.41
CA THR A 12 -22.93 12.20 -8.32
C THR A 12 -24.28 12.90 -8.52
N ASN A 13 -24.27 14.02 -9.24
CA ASN A 13 -25.48 14.80 -9.60
C ASN A 13 -26.46 14.94 -8.42
N ALA A 14 -25.97 15.41 -7.27
CA ALA A 14 -26.74 15.59 -6.04
C ALA A 14 -27.50 14.30 -5.62
N HIS A 15 -26.77 13.22 -5.44
CA HIS A 15 -27.28 11.88 -5.08
C HIS A 15 -28.20 11.22 -6.14
N ASN A 16 -28.12 11.67 -7.39
CA ASN A 16 -28.79 11.06 -8.53
C ASN A 16 -27.81 10.85 -9.67
N PRO A 17 -26.90 9.85 -9.57
CA PRO A 17 -25.76 9.71 -10.46
C PRO A 17 -26.16 9.71 -11.93
N LYS A 18 -25.48 10.54 -12.72
CA LYS A 18 -25.68 10.70 -14.15
C LYS A 18 -24.36 10.59 -14.91
N ASP A 19 -24.44 10.11 -16.10
CA ASP A 19 -23.29 10.06 -16.99
C ASP A 19 -23.56 10.74 -18.33
N TRP A 20 -22.50 11.27 -18.92
CA TRP A 20 -22.51 11.99 -20.19
C TRP A 20 -21.28 11.63 -21.01
N VAL A 21 -21.38 11.94 -22.29
CA VAL A 21 -20.22 12.01 -23.18
C VAL A 21 -20.13 13.42 -23.71
N ILE A 22 -18.95 13.99 -23.65
CA ILE A 22 -18.63 15.34 -24.16
C ILE A 22 -17.46 15.26 -25.14
N ASN A 23 -17.26 16.31 -25.93
CA ASN A 23 -16.08 16.43 -26.76
C ASN A 23 -14.80 16.61 -25.92
N ALA A 24 -13.64 16.25 -26.45
CA ALA A 24 -12.35 16.38 -25.77
C ALA A 24 -12.00 17.84 -25.41
N ASN A 25 -12.54 18.82 -26.15
CA ASN A 25 -12.43 20.25 -25.86
C ASN A 25 -13.39 20.76 -24.78
N LEU A 26 -14.01 19.85 -24.03
CA LEU A 26 -14.98 20.10 -22.95
C LEU A 26 -16.30 20.73 -23.39
N THR A 27 -16.63 20.70 -24.69
CA THR A 27 -17.92 21.15 -25.19
C THR A 27 -18.93 20.00 -25.23
N HIS A 28 -20.22 20.33 -25.14
CA HIS A 28 -21.29 19.35 -25.30
C HIS A 28 -21.32 18.77 -26.72
N LEU A 29 -21.72 17.50 -26.84
CA LEU A 29 -22.05 16.92 -28.13
C LEU A 29 -23.27 17.62 -28.73
N SER A 30 -23.32 17.68 -30.07
CA SER A 30 -24.51 18.16 -30.78
C SER A 30 -25.74 17.34 -30.38
N ARG A 31 -26.89 17.99 -30.23
CA ARG A 31 -28.16 17.36 -29.80
C ARG A 31 -28.61 16.19 -30.69
N ASN A 32 -28.10 16.12 -31.88
CA ASN A 32 -28.42 15.07 -32.87
C ASN A 32 -27.56 13.79 -32.66
N ILE A 33 -26.56 13.85 -31.78
CA ILE A 33 -25.68 12.71 -31.51
C ILE A 33 -26.20 12.00 -30.26
N PHE A 34 -26.78 10.84 -30.45
CA PHE A 34 -27.22 9.98 -29.37
C PHE A 34 -26.14 8.95 -29.06
N VAL A 35 -25.80 8.82 -27.78
CA VAL A 35 -24.87 7.81 -27.28
C VAL A 35 -25.64 6.78 -26.46
N HIS A 36 -25.58 5.53 -26.89
CA HIS A 36 -26.32 4.46 -26.25
C HIS A 36 -25.77 4.15 -24.83
N GLY A 37 -26.65 3.82 -23.89
CA GLY A 37 -26.28 3.41 -22.54
C GLY A 37 -25.83 4.57 -21.62
N ILE A 38 -25.99 5.82 -22.09
CA ILE A 38 -25.66 7.04 -21.35
C ILE A 38 -26.92 7.69 -20.75
N GLY A 39 -26.79 8.43 -19.64
CA GLY A 39 -27.84 9.18 -18.96
C GLY A 39 -28.13 8.65 -17.56
N MET A 40 -27.73 7.43 -17.21
CA MET A 40 -27.94 6.83 -15.90
C MET A 40 -26.60 6.38 -15.32
N GLY A 41 -26.14 7.05 -14.27
CA GLY A 41 -24.86 6.79 -13.60
C GLY A 41 -24.89 5.70 -12.54
N ILE A 42 -26.04 5.11 -12.25
CA ILE A 42 -26.20 4.06 -11.23
C ILE A 42 -25.27 2.89 -11.55
N ALA A 43 -24.53 2.44 -10.52
CA ALA A 43 -23.49 1.43 -10.60
C ALA A 43 -22.26 1.81 -11.47
N LYS A 44 -22.23 2.97 -12.11
CA LYS A 44 -21.11 3.47 -12.90
C LYS A 44 -20.28 4.49 -12.14
N CYS A 45 -20.91 5.35 -11.35
CA CYS A 45 -20.26 6.30 -10.45
C CYS A 45 -21.03 6.44 -9.13
N PRO A 46 -20.42 7.01 -8.08
CA PRO A 46 -21.01 7.02 -6.74
C PRO A 46 -22.19 7.98 -6.62
N TYR A 47 -22.99 7.77 -5.58
CA TYR A 47 -24.04 8.70 -5.15
C TYR A 47 -23.48 9.89 -4.39
N ASP A 48 -22.43 9.69 -3.63
CA ASP A 48 -21.81 10.66 -2.74
C ASP A 48 -20.34 10.88 -3.18
N PRO A 49 -19.86 12.15 -3.30
CA PRO A 49 -18.48 12.43 -3.69
C PRO A 49 -17.43 11.91 -2.68
N THR A 50 -17.86 11.60 -1.44
CA THR A 50 -16.98 10.99 -0.43
C THR A 50 -16.85 9.47 -0.56
N ASP A 51 -17.62 8.83 -1.43
CA ASP A 51 -17.54 7.40 -1.67
C ASP A 51 -16.32 7.06 -2.53
N ASN A 52 -15.53 6.12 -2.05
CA ASN A 52 -14.42 5.59 -2.81
C ASN A 52 -14.94 4.69 -3.94
N SER A 53 -14.69 5.09 -5.17
CA SER A 53 -15.11 4.40 -6.38
C SER A 53 -13.97 4.30 -7.37
N THR A 54 -14.07 3.37 -8.33
CA THR A 54 -13.13 3.22 -9.43
C THR A 54 -13.87 2.88 -10.70
N ALA A 55 -13.29 3.26 -11.84
CA ALA A 55 -13.79 2.87 -13.14
C ALA A 55 -12.66 2.75 -14.15
N VAL A 56 -12.82 1.84 -15.12
CA VAL A 56 -11.93 1.67 -16.25
C VAL A 56 -12.73 1.38 -17.50
N TRP A 57 -12.38 2.07 -18.58
CA TRP A 57 -12.93 1.82 -19.90
C TRP A 57 -12.12 0.73 -20.59
N VAL A 58 -12.81 -0.32 -21.06
CA VAL A 58 -12.21 -1.46 -21.76
C VAL A 58 -12.68 -1.42 -23.20
N GLU A 59 -11.77 -1.13 -24.10
CA GLU A 59 -12.07 -0.98 -25.54
C GLU A 59 -12.23 -2.34 -26.22
N ASN A 60 -11.38 -3.30 -25.89
CA ASN A 60 -11.27 -4.58 -26.60
C ASN A 60 -11.31 -5.77 -25.63
N GLY A 61 -11.66 -6.95 -26.18
CA GLY A 61 -11.65 -8.22 -25.45
C GLY A 61 -12.95 -8.59 -24.76
N ASN A 62 -13.94 -7.70 -24.73
CA ASN A 62 -15.30 -8.01 -24.27
C ASN A 62 -16.04 -8.91 -25.27
N PRO A 63 -17.19 -9.52 -24.92
CA PRO A 63 -18.02 -10.26 -25.84
C PRO A 63 -18.36 -9.42 -27.08
N GLY A 64 -18.25 -10.03 -28.27
CA GLY A 64 -18.40 -9.31 -29.53
C GLY A 64 -17.33 -8.26 -29.82
N ASN A 65 -16.27 -8.20 -29.01
CA ASN A 65 -15.24 -7.16 -29.02
C ASN A 65 -15.82 -5.74 -28.90
N LEU A 66 -16.92 -5.60 -28.15
CA LEU A 66 -17.61 -4.34 -27.90
C LEU A 66 -17.02 -3.60 -26.72
N PRO A 67 -16.88 -2.27 -26.78
CA PRO A 67 -16.35 -1.52 -25.65
C PRO A 67 -17.33 -1.47 -24.47
N GLY A 68 -16.80 -1.38 -23.25
CA GLY A 68 -17.62 -1.29 -22.05
C GLY A 68 -16.93 -0.62 -20.88
N LEU A 69 -17.72 0.01 -20.03
CA LEU A 69 -17.24 0.58 -18.76
C LEU A 69 -17.31 -0.50 -17.68
N TYR A 70 -16.22 -0.65 -16.96
CA TYR A 70 -16.14 -1.42 -15.74
C TYR A 70 -16.01 -0.47 -14.55
N SER A 71 -16.74 -0.72 -13.47
CA SER A 71 -16.76 0.15 -12.30
C SER A 71 -16.86 -0.63 -10.99
N GLY A 72 -16.32 -0.05 -9.94
CA GLY A 72 -16.50 -0.48 -8.56
C GLY A 72 -17.07 0.69 -7.74
N THR A 73 -18.29 0.58 -7.23
CA THR A 73 -18.98 1.68 -6.56
C THR A 73 -20.17 1.19 -5.73
N ASN A 74 -20.86 2.12 -5.05
CA ASN A 74 -22.15 1.88 -4.44
C ASN A 74 -23.26 1.99 -5.50
N ALA A 75 -24.08 0.94 -5.64
CA ALA A 75 -25.20 0.91 -6.58
C ALA A 75 -26.52 1.40 -5.94
N GLU A 76 -26.51 1.72 -4.64
CA GLU A 76 -27.63 2.26 -3.90
C GLU A 76 -27.22 3.45 -3.03
N PHE A 77 -28.11 4.42 -2.89
CA PHE A 77 -27.89 5.58 -2.02
C PHE A 77 -27.60 5.20 -0.57
N THR A 78 -28.26 4.15 -0.06
CA THR A 78 -28.07 3.63 1.30
C THR A 78 -26.72 2.95 1.55
N LYS A 79 -25.90 2.78 0.49
CA LYS A 79 -24.64 2.02 0.50
C LYS A 79 -24.82 0.54 0.90
N ALA A 80 -26.04 0.03 0.83
CA ALA A 80 -26.34 -1.37 1.17
C ALA A 80 -25.91 -2.33 0.06
N ASP A 81 -25.87 -1.86 -1.18
CA ASP A 81 -25.46 -2.62 -2.35
C ASP A 81 -24.20 -2.02 -2.98
N THR A 82 -23.08 -2.66 -2.75
CA THR A 82 -21.79 -2.32 -3.36
C THR A 82 -21.48 -3.31 -4.48
N VAL A 83 -20.91 -2.83 -5.59
CA VAL A 83 -20.88 -3.60 -6.81
C VAL A 83 -19.56 -3.44 -7.58
N ILE A 84 -19.10 -4.55 -8.16
CA ILE A 84 -18.21 -4.56 -9.32
C ILE A 84 -19.08 -4.84 -10.53
N PHE A 85 -19.11 -3.90 -11.46
CA PHE A 85 -20.10 -3.80 -12.53
C PHE A 85 -19.44 -3.64 -13.89
N ARG A 86 -20.06 -4.19 -14.94
CA ARG A 86 -19.80 -3.87 -16.35
C ARG A 86 -21.11 -3.44 -17.01
N THR A 87 -21.07 -2.37 -17.78
CA THR A 87 -22.23 -1.86 -18.52
C THR A 87 -22.78 -2.87 -19.53
N ASP A 88 -24.03 -2.66 -19.96
CA ASP A 88 -24.53 -3.28 -21.18
C ASP A 88 -23.59 -2.98 -22.34
N LEU A 89 -23.39 -3.96 -23.24
CA LEU A 89 -22.56 -3.77 -24.42
C LEU A 89 -23.46 -3.55 -25.62
N HIS A 90 -23.17 -2.50 -26.37
CA HIS A 90 -23.96 -2.06 -27.49
C HIS A 90 -23.13 -2.13 -28.79
N ASN A 91 -23.75 -2.58 -29.83
CA ASN A 91 -23.19 -2.51 -31.19
C ASN A 91 -22.99 -1.04 -31.56
N LEU A 92 -21.78 -0.67 -31.91
CA LEU A 92 -21.42 0.73 -32.19
C LEU A 92 -22.12 1.31 -33.44
N THR A 93 -22.46 0.45 -34.37
CA THR A 93 -23.08 0.86 -35.64
C THR A 93 -24.59 0.97 -35.51
N THR A 94 -25.23 -0.06 -34.94
CA THR A 94 -26.68 -0.14 -34.84
C THR A 94 -27.25 0.45 -33.55
N GLY A 95 -26.40 0.62 -32.53
CA GLY A 95 -26.80 1.03 -31.19
C GLY A 95 -27.59 -0.03 -30.41
N LYS A 96 -27.83 -1.21 -31.01
CA LYS A 96 -28.58 -2.28 -30.37
C LYS A 96 -27.77 -2.90 -29.23
N LYS A 97 -28.44 -3.15 -28.09
CA LYS A 97 -27.85 -3.89 -26.99
C LYS A 97 -27.67 -5.36 -27.40
N GLU A 98 -26.43 -5.86 -27.32
CA GLU A 98 -26.09 -7.25 -27.65
C GLU A 98 -25.86 -8.08 -26.39
N TYR A 99 -25.24 -7.52 -25.38
CA TYR A 99 -24.97 -8.23 -24.11
C TYR A 99 -25.44 -7.41 -22.93
N ASN A 100 -26.07 -8.08 -21.96
CA ASN A 100 -26.52 -7.48 -20.73
C ASN A 100 -25.34 -7.17 -19.81
N PHE A 101 -25.52 -6.18 -18.92
CA PHE A 101 -24.58 -5.86 -17.87
C PHE A 101 -24.22 -7.10 -17.02
N LYS A 102 -23.09 -7.02 -16.35
CA LYS A 102 -22.64 -7.99 -15.34
C LYS A 102 -22.31 -7.30 -14.03
N ARG A 103 -22.60 -8.00 -12.95
CA ARG A 103 -22.35 -7.48 -11.62
C ARG A 103 -22.02 -8.57 -10.61
N THR A 104 -21.40 -8.19 -9.49
CA THR A 104 -21.26 -9.03 -8.30
C THR A 104 -22.61 -9.33 -7.66
N LEU A 105 -22.70 -10.45 -6.94
CA LEU A 105 -23.92 -10.88 -6.28
C LEU A 105 -24.36 -9.86 -5.22
N LYS A 106 -25.63 -9.50 -5.25
CA LYS A 106 -26.23 -8.49 -4.35
C LYS A 106 -26.39 -9.04 -2.93
N TYR A 107 -26.02 -8.24 -1.93
CA TYR A 107 -26.22 -8.54 -0.50
C TYR A 107 -25.50 -9.82 0.01
N ASP A 108 -24.50 -10.30 -0.67
CA ASP A 108 -23.66 -11.40 -0.21
C ASP A 108 -22.28 -10.90 0.23
N SER A 109 -22.06 -10.89 1.55
CA SER A 109 -20.80 -10.43 2.15
C SER A 109 -19.57 -11.29 1.80
N LYS A 110 -19.77 -12.53 1.32
CA LYS A 110 -18.67 -13.35 0.79
C LYS A 110 -18.11 -12.75 -0.50
N TRP A 111 -18.97 -12.10 -1.29
CA TRP A 111 -18.54 -11.43 -2.51
C TRP A 111 -17.93 -10.07 -2.22
N LEU A 112 -18.67 -9.20 -1.54
CA LEU A 112 -18.21 -7.87 -1.15
C LEU A 112 -18.80 -7.49 0.22
N ASP A 113 -17.96 -7.08 1.18
CA ASP A 113 -18.41 -6.54 2.45
C ASP A 113 -17.86 -5.14 2.71
N LYS A 114 -18.68 -4.13 2.44
CA LYS A 114 -18.35 -2.71 2.61
C LYS A 114 -17.02 -2.31 1.94
N PRO A 115 -16.84 -2.61 0.66
CA PRO A 115 -15.61 -2.31 -0.04
C PRO A 115 -15.38 -0.80 -0.16
N ASN A 116 -14.10 -0.41 -0.10
CA ASN A 116 -13.60 0.90 -0.49
C ASN A 116 -12.70 0.68 -1.70
N PHE A 117 -13.16 1.08 -2.86
CA PHE A 117 -12.42 0.88 -4.10
C PHE A 117 -11.25 1.87 -4.22
N VAL A 118 -10.13 1.40 -4.76
CA VAL A 118 -8.89 2.15 -4.90
C VAL A 118 -8.48 2.33 -6.36
N GLY A 119 -8.62 1.28 -7.17
CA GLY A 119 -8.26 1.34 -8.59
C GLY A 119 -8.76 0.13 -9.37
N SER A 120 -8.82 0.28 -10.69
CA SER A 120 -9.17 -0.80 -11.62
C SER A 120 -8.31 -0.72 -12.87
N PHE A 121 -7.94 -1.89 -13.41
CA PHE A 121 -7.00 -1.99 -14.53
C PHE A 121 -7.44 -3.06 -15.51
N ASP A 122 -7.32 -2.71 -16.79
CA ASP A 122 -7.48 -3.64 -17.91
C ASP A 122 -6.18 -4.41 -18.15
N ILE A 123 -6.20 -5.73 -17.94
CA ILE A 123 -5.02 -6.59 -17.95
C ILE A 123 -5.29 -7.87 -18.77
N GLY A 124 -4.83 -7.89 -20.00
CA GLY A 124 -5.01 -9.05 -20.88
C GLY A 124 -6.49 -9.47 -21.01
N ASP A 125 -6.83 -10.69 -20.61
CA ASP A 125 -8.22 -11.21 -20.66
C ASP A 125 -9.06 -10.81 -19.44
N PHE A 126 -8.48 -10.10 -18.46
CA PHE A 126 -9.14 -9.79 -17.19
C PHE A 126 -9.20 -8.29 -16.92
N VAL A 127 -10.15 -7.91 -16.08
CA VAL A 127 -10.15 -6.62 -15.38
C VAL A 127 -9.91 -6.88 -13.91
N LEU A 128 -8.90 -6.18 -13.36
CA LEU A 128 -8.53 -6.24 -11.96
C LEU A 128 -9.11 -5.06 -11.20
N PHE A 129 -9.64 -5.32 -10.00
CA PHE A 129 -10.15 -4.31 -9.08
C PHE A 129 -9.40 -4.38 -7.76
N PHE A 130 -8.83 -3.27 -7.34
CA PHE A 130 -8.15 -3.12 -6.06
C PHE A 130 -9.04 -2.37 -5.09
N PHE A 131 -9.24 -2.91 -3.91
CA PHE A 131 -10.12 -2.35 -2.88
C PHE A 131 -9.75 -2.85 -1.49
N ARG A 132 -10.42 -2.32 -0.49
CA ARG A 132 -10.36 -2.77 0.89
C ARG A 132 -11.76 -3.14 1.33
N GLU A 133 -11.88 -4.19 2.11
CA GLU A 133 -13.18 -4.62 2.63
C GLU A 133 -13.06 -5.21 4.04
N THR A 134 -14.18 -5.34 4.74
CA THR A 134 -14.22 -6.13 5.96
C THR A 134 -13.86 -7.58 5.66
N ALA A 135 -12.89 -8.12 6.39
CA ALA A 135 -12.45 -9.50 6.22
C ALA A 135 -13.44 -10.45 6.89
N VAL A 136 -14.37 -10.99 6.09
CA VAL A 136 -15.40 -11.94 6.60
C VAL A 136 -14.78 -13.23 7.14
N GLU A 137 -13.64 -13.65 6.60
CA GLU A 137 -12.88 -14.80 7.06
C GLU A 137 -12.18 -14.60 8.41
N TYR A 138 -12.09 -13.36 8.87
CA TYR A 138 -11.43 -12.99 10.14
C TYR A 138 -12.42 -12.58 11.24
N ILE A 139 -13.70 -12.59 10.96
CA ILE A 139 -14.75 -12.01 11.82
C ILE A 139 -14.79 -12.61 13.22
N ASN A 140 -14.39 -13.88 13.38
CA ASN A 140 -14.33 -14.60 14.66
C ASN A 140 -13.16 -14.13 15.56
N CYS A 141 -12.15 -13.50 14.98
CA CYS A 141 -10.98 -12.95 15.68
C CYS A 141 -11.05 -11.44 15.87
N GLY A 142 -12.16 -10.81 15.49
CA GLY A 142 -12.39 -9.38 15.53
C GLY A 142 -12.74 -8.82 14.15
N LYS A 143 -13.02 -7.52 14.09
CA LYS A 143 -13.27 -6.83 12.82
C LYS A 143 -11.95 -6.33 12.27
N SER A 144 -11.49 -6.92 11.19
CA SER A 144 -10.30 -6.49 10.45
C SER A 144 -10.69 -6.09 9.03
N VAL A 145 -9.94 -5.18 8.45
CA VAL A 145 -10.09 -4.79 7.05
C VAL A 145 -8.89 -5.27 6.27
N TYR A 146 -9.11 -5.95 5.15
CA TYR A 146 -8.05 -6.45 4.29
C TYR A 146 -8.06 -5.76 2.94
N SER A 147 -6.86 -5.50 2.43
CA SER A 147 -6.65 -5.10 1.05
C SER A 147 -6.84 -6.30 0.14
N ARG A 148 -7.55 -6.09 -0.97
CA ARG A 148 -7.93 -7.13 -1.93
C ARG A 148 -7.58 -6.73 -3.35
N VAL A 149 -7.35 -7.74 -4.15
CA VAL A 149 -7.52 -7.67 -5.59
C VAL A 149 -8.59 -8.66 -6.02
N ALA A 150 -9.55 -8.21 -6.82
CA ALA A 150 -10.49 -9.08 -7.50
C ALA A 150 -10.22 -9.08 -8.99
N ARG A 151 -10.55 -10.19 -9.66
CA ARG A 151 -10.52 -10.29 -11.11
C ARG A 151 -11.85 -10.76 -11.67
N VAL A 152 -12.20 -10.25 -12.85
CA VAL A 152 -13.30 -10.72 -13.67
C VAL A 152 -12.80 -10.90 -15.10
N CYS A 153 -13.28 -11.95 -15.79
CA CYS A 153 -12.95 -12.16 -17.20
C CYS A 153 -13.74 -11.18 -18.08
N LYS A 154 -13.10 -10.55 -19.06
CA LYS A 154 -13.77 -9.68 -20.03
C LYS A 154 -14.86 -10.40 -20.82
N LYS A 155 -14.61 -11.65 -21.20
CA LYS A 155 -15.54 -12.49 -22.00
C LYS A 155 -16.73 -13.04 -21.21
N ASP A 156 -16.84 -12.72 -19.91
CA ASP A 156 -17.91 -13.20 -19.05
C ASP A 156 -19.28 -12.68 -19.50
N THR A 157 -20.16 -13.60 -19.89
CA THR A 157 -21.55 -13.32 -20.28
C THR A 157 -22.56 -13.77 -19.24
N GLY A 158 -22.08 -14.25 -18.06
CA GLY A 158 -22.90 -14.86 -17.02
C GLY A 158 -23.23 -16.32 -17.28
N GLY A 159 -23.94 -16.93 -16.35
CA GLY A 159 -24.44 -18.29 -16.50
C GLY A 159 -25.76 -18.35 -17.26
N ARG A 160 -26.14 -19.54 -17.72
CA ARG A 160 -27.36 -19.74 -18.49
C ARG A 160 -28.63 -19.68 -17.64
N ASN A 161 -28.66 -20.42 -16.53
CA ASN A 161 -29.82 -20.54 -15.64
C ASN A 161 -29.54 -19.91 -14.26
N ILE A 162 -28.31 -20.00 -13.81
CA ILE A 162 -27.83 -19.47 -12.52
C ILE A 162 -26.85 -18.35 -12.83
N LEU A 163 -26.86 -17.28 -12.04
CA LEU A 163 -25.97 -16.14 -12.21
C LEU A 163 -26.05 -15.45 -13.58
N THR A 164 -27.23 -15.38 -14.18
CA THR A 164 -27.42 -14.83 -15.54
C THR A 164 -26.97 -13.36 -15.67
N GLN A 165 -27.17 -12.55 -14.64
CA GLN A 165 -26.73 -11.15 -14.59
C GLN A 165 -25.48 -10.96 -13.71
N ASN A 166 -25.00 -12.01 -13.09
CA ASN A 166 -23.83 -11.95 -12.22
C ASN A 166 -22.59 -12.48 -12.94
N TRP A 167 -21.45 -12.05 -12.46
CA TRP A 167 -20.17 -12.61 -12.84
C TRP A 167 -20.11 -14.10 -12.49
N VAL A 168 -19.64 -14.91 -13.39
CA VAL A 168 -19.32 -16.32 -13.15
C VAL A 168 -17.83 -16.60 -13.10
N THR A 169 -17.03 -15.57 -13.25
CA THR A 169 -15.56 -15.63 -13.19
C THR A 169 -14.97 -14.79 -12.06
N TYR A 170 -15.81 -14.15 -11.23
CA TYR A 170 -15.38 -13.31 -10.14
C TYR A 170 -14.62 -14.10 -9.07
N LEU A 171 -13.40 -13.70 -8.82
CA LEU A 171 -12.56 -14.17 -7.72
C LEU A 171 -11.88 -13.00 -7.04
N LYS A 172 -11.58 -13.14 -5.74
CA LYS A 172 -10.80 -12.15 -4.99
C LYS A 172 -9.73 -12.84 -4.14
N ALA A 173 -8.59 -12.16 -3.96
CA ALA A 173 -7.49 -12.60 -3.13
C ALA A 173 -7.03 -11.46 -2.21
N ARG A 174 -6.42 -11.79 -1.07
CA ARG A 174 -5.85 -10.83 -0.15
C ARG A 174 -4.51 -10.33 -0.67
N LEU A 175 -4.28 -9.01 -0.61
CA LEU A 175 -2.95 -8.40 -0.76
C LEU A 175 -2.31 -8.28 0.62
N ASN A 176 -1.06 -8.70 0.75
CA ASN A 176 -0.30 -8.58 1.98
C ASN A 176 0.86 -7.61 1.78
N CYS A 177 0.90 -6.54 2.58
CA CYS A 177 2.03 -5.64 2.71
C CYS A 177 2.41 -5.61 4.18
N SER A 178 3.60 -6.14 4.52
CA SER A 178 4.03 -6.33 5.90
C SER A 178 5.53 -6.13 6.03
N ILE A 179 6.00 -5.75 7.22
CA ILE A 179 7.40 -5.78 7.58
C ILE A 179 7.70 -7.16 8.15
N PRO A 180 8.68 -7.90 7.61
CA PRO A 180 9.04 -9.21 8.12
C PRO A 180 9.66 -9.13 9.52
N GLY A 181 9.55 -10.21 10.29
CA GLY A 181 10.11 -10.35 11.63
C GLY A 181 9.52 -11.55 12.35
N GLU A 182 10.00 -11.85 13.54
CA GLU A 182 9.42 -12.90 14.40
C GLU A 182 7.91 -12.68 14.62
N PHE A 183 7.51 -11.40 14.67
CA PHE A 183 6.12 -10.96 14.64
C PHE A 183 5.94 -9.99 13.47
N PRO A 184 5.47 -10.45 12.31
CA PRO A 184 5.31 -9.57 11.15
C PRO A 184 4.37 -8.41 11.45
N PHE A 185 4.78 -7.21 11.11
CA PHE A 185 3.95 -6.02 11.23
C PHE A 185 3.15 -5.81 9.95
N TYR A 186 1.82 -5.91 10.04
CA TYR A 186 0.92 -5.81 8.91
C TYR A 186 0.34 -4.40 8.74
N PHE A 187 0.39 -3.86 7.52
CA PHE A 187 -0.29 -2.63 7.12
C PHE A 187 -1.68 -2.96 6.58
N ASN A 188 -2.59 -3.37 7.45
CA ASN A 188 -3.89 -3.92 7.01
C ASN A 188 -5.10 -3.18 7.56
N GLU A 189 -4.94 -2.25 8.48
CA GLU A 189 -6.09 -1.78 9.23
C GLU A 189 -6.65 -0.45 8.79
N ILE A 190 -7.98 -0.45 8.77
CA ILE A 190 -8.80 0.74 8.64
C ILE A 190 -9.79 0.77 9.77
N ARG A 191 -9.81 1.85 10.51
CA ARG A 191 -10.81 2.06 11.55
C ARG A 191 -11.94 2.95 11.14
N LYS A 192 -13.14 2.59 11.66
CA LYS A 192 -14.25 3.51 11.82
C LYS A 192 -13.95 4.45 12.98
N SER A 193 -13.62 5.69 12.70
CA SER A 193 -13.79 6.78 13.62
C SER A 193 -14.98 7.63 13.14
N LYS A 194 -15.91 7.94 14.03
CA LYS A 194 -16.95 8.93 13.81
C LYS A 194 -16.34 10.33 14.00
N SER A 195 -15.43 10.73 13.16
CA SER A 195 -14.99 12.10 13.06
C SER A 195 -14.68 12.47 11.62
N PHE A 196 -14.95 13.70 11.31
CA PHE A 196 -15.13 14.36 10.03
C PHE A 196 -13.94 14.37 9.04
N PHE A 197 -12.93 13.54 9.20
CA PHE A 197 -11.81 13.41 8.27
C PHE A 197 -11.62 11.96 7.85
N ASN A 198 -12.36 11.56 6.83
CA ASN A 198 -12.13 10.30 6.10
C ASN A 198 -10.91 10.43 5.17
N LEU A 199 -9.72 10.59 5.71
CA LEU A 199 -8.48 10.59 4.95
C LEU A 199 -7.83 9.20 5.00
N GLN A 200 -8.47 8.22 4.39
CA GLN A 200 -7.93 6.87 4.22
C GLN A 200 -7.94 6.50 2.75
N LEU A 201 -7.27 7.28 1.96
CA LEU A 201 -7.05 7.03 0.55
C LEU A 201 -5.72 6.32 0.40
N GLU A 202 -5.76 4.98 0.29
CA GLU A 202 -4.66 4.24 -0.27
C GLU A 202 -4.69 4.42 -1.78
N SER A 203 -3.55 4.34 -2.38
CA SER A 203 -3.38 4.50 -3.82
C SER A 203 -2.77 3.24 -4.39
N ILE A 204 -3.20 2.87 -5.59
CA ILE A 204 -2.59 1.84 -6.41
C ILE A 204 -2.20 2.43 -7.75
N TYR A 205 -0.99 2.16 -8.20
CA TYR A 205 -0.45 2.70 -9.44
C TYR A 205 0.16 1.58 -10.27
N ARG A 206 0.06 1.71 -11.59
CA ARG A 206 0.70 0.83 -12.56
C ARG A 206 1.37 1.68 -13.64
N VAL A 207 2.65 1.45 -13.84
CA VAL A 207 3.34 2.08 -14.98
C VAL A 207 2.87 1.41 -16.27
N PRO A 208 2.48 2.16 -17.30
CA PRO A 208 2.12 1.57 -18.59
C PRO A 208 3.23 0.66 -19.13
N GLY A 209 2.86 -0.57 -19.50
CA GLY A 209 3.80 -1.58 -19.98
C GLY A 209 4.55 -2.36 -18.89
N ASP A 210 4.43 -1.98 -17.63
CA ASP A 210 5.03 -2.73 -16.51
C ASP A 210 4.14 -3.92 -16.09
N ASN A 211 4.77 -4.97 -15.58
CA ASN A 211 4.11 -6.14 -15.02
C ASN A 211 3.94 -6.07 -13.49
N LYS A 212 4.07 -4.87 -12.92
CA LYS A 212 3.97 -4.63 -11.48
C LYS A 212 2.88 -3.63 -11.14
N PHE A 213 2.32 -3.81 -9.95
CA PHE A 213 1.42 -2.87 -9.29
C PHE A 213 2.10 -2.33 -8.03
N TYR A 214 2.02 -1.03 -7.85
CA TYR A 214 2.64 -0.31 -6.75
C TYR A 214 1.56 0.28 -5.87
N GLY A 215 1.54 -0.08 -4.59
CA GLY A 215 0.51 0.38 -3.67
C GLY A 215 1.06 1.08 -2.44
N THR A 216 0.34 2.10 -1.96
CA THR A 216 0.55 2.65 -0.63
C THR A 216 -0.41 2.01 0.35
N PHE A 217 0.12 1.62 1.50
CA PHE A 217 -0.61 0.98 2.58
C PHE A 217 -0.39 1.76 3.87
N THR A 218 -1.45 1.89 4.67
CA THR A 218 -1.40 2.62 5.94
C THR A 218 -1.75 1.72 7.10
N THR A 219 -1.23 2.04 8.28
CA THR A 219 -1.63 1.41 9.53
C THR A 219 -2.91 2.03 10.06
N SER A 220 -3.55 1.33 11.00
CA SER A 220 -4.68 1.87 11.77
C SER A 220 -4.28 3.07 12.63
N THR A 221 -5.20 4.02 12.76
CA THR A 221 -5.01 5.26 13.55
C THR A 221 -4.88 5.05 15.06
N ASN A 222 -5.10 3.86 15.58
CA ASN A 222 -5.04 3.58 17.04
C ASN A 222 -3.76 2.84 17.47
N GLY A 223 -2.76 2.78 16.62
CA GLY A 223 -1.47 2.17 16.89
C GLY A 223 -0.34 3.07 16.45
N LEU A 224 0.78 2.48 16.14
CA LEU A 224 1.89 3.17 15.48
C LEU A 224 1.42 3.61 14.08
N MET A 225 1.17 4.90 13.93
CA MET A 225 0.80 5.48 12.65
C MET A 225 1.97 5.36 11.68
N GLY A 226 1.70 4.92 10.46
CA GLY A 226 2.74 4.79 9.45
C GLY A 226 2.18 4.36 8.11
N SER A 227 2.99 4.52 7.09
CA SER A 227 2.67 4.11 5.73
C SER A 227 3.83 3.36 5.10
N ALA A 228 3.48 2.43 4.20
CA ALA A 228 4.43 1.66 3.42
C ALA A 228 4.09 1.70 1.93
N ILE A 229 5.11 1.54 1.10
CA ILE A 229 4.97 1.28 -0.33
C ILE A 229 5.34 -0.17 -0.56
N CYS A 230 4.44 -0.94 -1.18
CA CYS A 230 4.68 -2.32 -1.57
C CYS A 230 4.43 -2.51 -3.07
N SER A 231 5.23 -3.37 -3.69
CA SER A 231 5.05 -3.80 -5.09
C SER A 231 4.56 -5.23 -5.16
N PHE A 232 3.74 -5.51 -6.17
CA PHE A 232 3.17 -6.83 -6.44
C PHE A 232 3.34 -7.15 -7.92
N THR A 233 3.86 -8.32 -8.24
CA THR A 233 3.99 -8.72 -9.63
C THR A 233 2.66 -9.28 -10.17
N LEU A 234 2.43 -9.11 -11.46
CA LEU A 234 1.26 -9.71 -12.10
C LEU A 234 1.31 -11.25 -12.03
N ALA A 235 2.51 -11.83 -12.04
CA ALA A 235 2.71 -13.27 -11.91
C ALA A 235 2.23 -13.79 -10.54
N ASP A 236 2.58 -13.12 -9.43
CA ASP A 236 2.13 -13.50 -8.09
C ASP A 236 0.61 -13.34 -7.93
N ILE A 237 0.05 -12.29 -8.52
CA ILE A 237 -1.40 -12.09 -8.56
C ILE A 237 -2.08 -13.25 -9.30
N GLN A 238 -1.58 -13.66 -10.45
CA GLN A 238 -2.11 -14.79 -11.22
C GLN A 238 -1.96 -16.10 -10.46
N ALA A 239 -0.78 -16.37 -9.89
CA ALA A 239 -0.51 -17.57 -9.10
C ALA A 239 -1.47 -17.72 -7.90
N ALA A 240 -1.81 -16.62 -7.23
CA ALA A 240 -2.79 -16.64 -6.15
C ALA A 240 -4.19 -17.05 -6.63
N PHE A 241 -4.61 -16.60 -7.82
CA PHE A 241 -5.88 -16.99 -8.41
C PHE A 241 -5.90 -18.43 -8.94
N ASP A 242 -4.75 -19.00 -9.22
CA ASP A 242 -4.60 -20.41 -9.61
C ASP A 242 -4.42 -21.33 -8.40
N GLY A 243 -4.31 -20.75 -7.20
CA GLY A 243 -4.17 -21.44 -5.93
C GLY A 243 -5.47 -22.06 -5.38
N LYS A 244 -5.50 -22.40 -4.10
CA LYS A 244 -6.67 -23.00 -3.43
C LYS A 244 -7.77 -21.96 -3.21
N PHE A 245 -9.02 -22.42 -3.24
CA PHE A 245 -10.17 -21.64 -2.80
C PHE A 245 -10.32 -21.70 -1.28
N LYS A 246 -11.00 -20.73 -0.69
CA LYS A 246 -11.36 -20.70 0.72
C LYS A 246 -12.88 -20.86 0.89
N GLU A 247 -13.29 -21.70 1.83
CA GLU A 247 -14.70 -21.94 2.13
C GLU A 247 -15.04 -21.64 3.58
N GLN A 248 -16.27 -21.24 3.81
CA GLN A 248 -16.86 -21.05 5.12
C GLN A 248 -17.49 -22.37 5.57
N VAL A 249 -16.95 -22.99 6.61
CA VAL A 249 -17.47 -24.24 7.20
C VAL A 249 -18.24 -23.92 8.46
N GLY A 250 -19.52 -24.27 8.49
CA GLY A 250 -20.33 -24.21 9.72
C GLY A 250 -19.90 -25.29 10.69
N VAL A 251 -19.63 -24.95 11.93
CA VAL A 251 -19.44 -25.95 13.00
C VAL A 251 -20.82 -26.47 13.38
N SER A 252 -21.23 -27.61 12.82
CA SER A 252 -22.40 -28.33 13.29
C SER A 252 -22.05 -28.97 14.62
N HIS A 253 -22.57 -28.45 15.72
CA HIS A 253 -22.60 -29.23 16.95
C HIS A 253 -23.54 -30.42 16.72
N SER A 254 -23.00 -31.63 16.72
CA SER A 254 -23.78 -32.84 16.75
C SER A 254 -24.58 -32.83 18.07
N THR A 255 -25.85 -32.50 18.00
CA THR A 255 -26.79 -32.70 19.08
C THR A 255 -27.02 -34.19 19.22
N GLN A 256 -26.53 -34.77 20.30
CA GLN A 256 -27.02 -36.09 20.75
C GLN A 256 -28.55 -35.99 20.95
N PRO A 257 -29.34 -36.94 20.47
CA PRO A 257 -30.78 -36.91 20.66
C PRO A 257 -31.12 -37.24 22.12
N GLY A 258 -31.65 -36.28 22.87
CA GLY A 258 -32.25 -36.58 24.17
C GLY A 258 -32.09 -35.59 25.29
N ARG A 259 -32.22 -34.24 25.06
CA ARG A 259 -32.61 -33.31 26.14
C ARG A 259 -33.30 -32.08 25.58
N LYS A 260 -34.58 -31.95 25.82
CA LYS A 260 -35.34 -30.71 25.69
C LYS A 260 -34.91 -29.76 26.81
N PHE A 261 -34.20 -28.70 26.51
CA PHE A 261 -34.16 -27.51 27.35
C PHE A 261 -33.69 -26.30 26.55
N GLY A 262 -34.49 -25.24 26.58
CA GLY A 262 -34.05 -23.83 26.45
C GLY A 262 -33.54 -23.40 25.07
N ARG A 263 -34.25 -22.45 24.49
CA ARG A 263 -33.87 -21.65 23.33
C ARG A 263 -32.54 -20.94 23.61
N PHE A 264 -31.41 -21.59 23.39
CA PHE A 264 -30.14 -20.90 23.27
C PHE A 264 -29.92 -20.54 21.80
N GLN A 265 -29.81 -19.24 21.51
CA GLN A 265 -29.27 -18.77 20.25
C GLN A 265 -27.82 -19.33 20.13
N ALA A 266 -27.65 -20.34 19.32
CA ALA A 266 -26.33 -20.83 18.96
C ALA A 266 -25.61 -19.72 18.18
N SER A 267 -24.59 -19.12 18.77
CA SER A 267 -23.61 -18.33 18.04
C SER A 267 -22.87 -19.29 17.11
N SER A 268 -23.20 -19.28 15.83
CA SER A 268 -22.53 -20.09 14.82
C SER A 268 -21.11 -19.56 14.62
N SER A 269 -20.15 -20.13 15.30
CA SER A 269 -18.75 -19.94 14.97
C SER A 269 -18.48 -20.65 13.63
N SER A 270 -18.38 -19.90 12.55
CA SER A 270 -18.00 -20.43 11.25
C SER A 270 -16.48 -20.29 11.06
N ALA A 271 -15.82 -21.38 10.70
CA ALA A 271 -14.41 -21.36 10.33
C ALA A 271 -14.27 -21.20 8.81
N TRP A 272 -13.19 -20.54 8.38
CA TRP A 272 -12.82 -20.44 6.97
C TRP A 272 -11.60 -21.33 6.71
N LEU A 273 -11.75 -22.32 5.84
CA LEU A 273 -10.75 -23.34 5.55
C LEU A 273 -10.43 -23.43 4.06
N PRO A 274 -9.22 -23.90 3.68
CA PRO A 274 -8.92 -24.17 2.29
C PRO A 274 -9.78 -25.33 1.76
N VAL A 275 -10.30 -25.17 0.54
CA VAL A 275 -11.06 -26.21 -0.16
C VAL A 275 -10.10 -27.30 -0.65
N LEU A 276 -10.46 -28.57 -0.43
CA LEU A 276 -9.71 -29.70 -0.97
C LEU A 276 -9.78 -29.70 -2.51
N SER A 277 -8.64 -29.94 -3.16
CA SER A 277 -8.55 -29.93 -4.64
C SER A 277 -9.54 -30.91 -5.31
N SER A 278 -9.82 -32.06 -4.67
CA SER A 278 -10.80 -33.03 -5.17
C SER A 278 -12.26 -32.56 -5.16
N ARG A 279 -12.56 -31.46 -4.46
CA ARG A 279 -13.90 -30.86 -4.39
C ARG A 279 -14.10 -29.72 -5.38
N VAL A 280 -13.04 -29.30 -6.05
CA VAL A 280 -13.10 -28.22 -7.05
C VAL A 280 -13.62 -28.81 -8.36
N PRO A 281 -14.72 -28.29 -8.90
CA PRO A 281 -15.27 -28.83 -10.15
C PRO A 281 -14.43 -28.40 -11.36
N GLU A 282 -14.59 -29.17 -12.47
CA GLU A 282 -14.02 -28.84 -13.77
C GLU A 282 -15.12 -28.38 -14.76
N PRO A 283 -14.83 -27.39 -15.63
CA PRO A 283 -13.60 -26.61 -15.68
C PRO A 283 -13.41 -25.74 -14.44
N ARG A 284 -12.14 -25.49 -14.05
CA ARG A 284 -11.81 -24.75 -12.82
C ARG A 284 -12.60 -23.43 -12.74
N PRO A 285 -13.30 -23.15 -11.63
CA PRO A 285 -14.04 -21.93 -11.43
C PRO A 285 -13.15 -20.69 -11.55
N GLY A 286 -13.65 -19.62 -12.23
CA GLY A 286 -12.89 -18.39 -12.46
C GLY A 286 -11.97 -18.42 -13.69
N THR A 287 -11.92 -19.53 -14.42
CA THR A 287 -11.21 -19.59 -15.71
C THR A 287 -11.92 -18.75 -16.77
N CYS A 288 -11.16 -18.03 -17.56
CA CYS A 288 -11.68 -17.23 -18.66
C CYS A 288 -11.96 -18.13 -19.87
N VAL A 289 -13.24 -18.40 -20.14
CA VAL A 289 -13.70 -19.21 -21.27
C VAL A 289 -14.46 -18.35 -22.29
N ASN A 290 -14.47 -18.75 -23.56
CA ASN A 290 -15.12 -17.97 -24.60
C ASN A 290 -16.66 -17.90 -24.45
N ASN A 291 -17.26 -18.93 -23.85
CA ASN A 291 -18.71 -18.98 -23.63
C ASN A 291 -18.98 -19.43 -22.18
N THR A 292 -19.21 -18.49 -21.30
CA THR A 292 -19.51 -18.78 -19.88
C THR A 292 -20.93 -19.36 -19.69
N GLY A 293 -21.84 -19.16 -20.66
CA GLY A 293 -23.17 -19.76 -20.63
C GLY A 293 -23.16 -21.29 -20.78
N SER A 294 -22.06 -21.90 -21.24
CA SER A 294 -21.89 -23.35 -21.33
C SER A 294 -21.30 -23.99 -20.08
N LEU A 295 -20.93 -23.22 -19.06
CA LEU A 295 -20.39 -23.73 -17.82
C LEU A 295 -21.42 -24.60 -17.08
N PRO A 296 -21.01 -25.76 -16.54
CA PRO A 296 -21.90 -26.62 -15.73
C PRO A 296 -22.43 -25.90 -14.49
N ASP A 297 -23.64 -26.24 -14.07
CA ASP A 297 -24.26 -25.68 -12.86
C ASP A 297 -23.42 -25.99 -11.59
N THR A 298 -22.65 -27.07 -11.57
CA THR A 298 -21.70 -27.38 -10.50
C THR A 298 -20.63 -26.32 -10.34
N VAL A 299 -20.07 -25.82 -11.46
CA VAL A 299 -19.09 -24.72 -11.48
C VAL A 299 -19.74 -23.41 -11.05
N LEU A 300 -20.96 -23.11 -11.53
CA LEU A 300 -21.69 -21.89 -11.17
C LEU A 300 -22.07 -21.84 -9.70
N ASN A 301 -22.53 -22.96 -9.14
CA ASN A 301 -22.83 -23.07 -7.70
C ASN A 301 -21.57 -23.00 -6.84
N PHE A 302 -20.46 -23.55 -7.33
CA PHE A 302 -19.18 -23.48 -6.64
C PHE A 302 -18.72 -22.02 -6.54
N ILE A 303 -18.65 -21.27 -7.64
CA ILE A 303 -18.18 -19.87 -7.66
C ILE A 303 -19.08 -18.96 -6.80
N ARG A 304 -20.40 -19.21 -6.80
CA ARG A 304 -21.34 -18.48 -5.96
C ARG A 304 -20.98 -18.52 -4.49
N SER A 305 -20.48 -19.64 -4.00
CA SER A 305 -20.14 -19.86 -2.59
C SER A 305 -18.66 -19.67 -2.25
N HIS A 306 -17.76 -19.71 -3.23
CA HIS A 306 -16.30 -19.71 -3.05
C HIS A 306 -15.59 -18.63 -3.85
N PRO A 307 -15.93 -17.33 -3.71
CA PRO A 307 -15.28 -16.26 -4.47
C PRO A 307 -13.90 -15.87 -3.91
N LEU A 308 -13.51 -16.38 -2.73
CA LEU A 308 -12.30 -16.00 -2.02
C LEU A 308 -11.21 -17.05 -2.20
N MET A 309 -10.00 -16.61 -2.57
CA MET A 309 -8.80 -17.43 -2.63
C MET A 309 -8.19 -17.61 -1.24
N ASP A 310 -7.53 -18.74 -1.02
CA ASP A 310 -6.94 -19.09 0.28
C ASP A 310 -5.64 -18.33 0.54
N SER A 311 -4.74 -18.31 -0.42
CA SER A 311 -3.43 -17.68 -0.28
C SER A 311 -3.50 -16.17 -0.42
N ALA A 312 -2.74 -15.46 0.41
CA ALA A 312 -2.49 -14.04 0.22
C ALA A 312 -1.40 -13.84 -0.83
N ILE A 313 -1.51 -12.75 -1.58
CA ILE A 313 -0.48 -12.29 -2.50
C ILE A 313 0.54 -11.52 -1.67
N MET A 314 1.76 -12.02 -1.66
CA MET A 314 2.87 -11.37 -0.95
C MET A 314 3.45 -10.26 -1.82
N HIS A 315 3.94 -9.21 -1.18
CA HIS A 315 4.71 -8.19 -1.87
C HIS A 315 6.09 -8.73 -2.29
N GLU A 316 6.65 -8.13 -3.28
CA GLU A 316 7.95 -8.50 -3.85
C GLU A 316 9.06 -8.43 -2.77
N TYR A 317 9.99 -9.37 -2.78
CA TYR A 317 11.09 -9.50 -1.80
C TYR A 317 10.64 -9.63 -0.33
N GLU A 318 9.37 -9.92 -0.06
CA GLU A 318 8.80 -10.06 1.29
C GLU A 318 9.07 -8.87 2.22
N LYS A 319 9.42 -7.70 1.68
CA LYS A 319 9.63 -6.45 2.41
C LYS A 319 9.04 -5.26 1.67
N PRO A 320 8.52 -4.24 2.37
CA PRO A 320 8.11 -3.00 1.71
C PRO A 320 9.28 -2.35 0.98
N VAL A 321 9.01 -1.75 -0.18
CA VAL A 321 9.98 -0.90 -0.88
C VAL A 321 10.44 0.25 0.02
N TYR A 322 9.49 0.87 0.72
CA TYR A 322 9.75 1.96 1.64
C TYR A 322 8.67 2.02 2.71
N PHE A 323 9.03 2.38 3.94
CA PHE A 323 8.05 2.68 4.98
C PHE A 323 8.44 3.92 5.79
N LYS A 324 7.45 4.64 6.31
CA LYS A 324 7.63 5.82 7.14
C LYS A 324 6.64 5.83 8.28
N ARG A 325 7.11 6.15 9.50
CA ARG A 325 6.27 6.39 10.68
C ARG A 325 5.76 7.82 10.69
N ASP A 326 4.64 8.02 11.33
CA ASP A 326 4.03 9.33 11.62
C ASP A 326 3.60 10.15 10.39
N ILE A 327 3.53 9.52 9.21
CA ILE A 327 3.06 10.12 7.96
C ILE A 327 2.10 9.16 7.28
N LEU A 328 1.02 9.72 6.71
CA LEU A 328 0.08 8.96 5.89
C LEU A 328 0.27 9.30 4.42
N PHE A 329 0.59 8.30 3.61
CA PHE A 329 0.62 8.42 2.15
C PHE A 329 -0.79 8.37 1.61
N THR A 330 -1.17 9.38 0.86
CA THR A 330 -2.52 9.51 0.27
C THR A 330 -2.56 9.13 -1.20
N ARG A 331 -1.47 9.39 -1.92
CA ARG A 331 -1.34 9.12 -3.36
C ARG A 331 0.05 8.61 -3.71
N LEU A 332 0.11 7.84 -4.78
CA LEU A 332 1.35 7.32 -5.33
C LEU A 332 1.34 7.45 -6.84
N VAL A 333 2.42 7.95 -7.40
CA VAL A 333 2.78 7.78 -8.80
C VAL A 333 4.21 7.28 -8.92
N VAL A 334 4.48 6.52 -9.96
CA VAL A 334 5.76 5.83 -10.16
C VAL A 334 6.27 6.12 -11.55
N ASP A 335 7.55 6.44 -11.66
CA ASP A 335 8.26 6.56 -12.92
C ASP A 335 9.39 5.54 -13.04
N LYS A 336 9.60 5.03 -14.24
CA LYS A 336 10.75 4.20 -14.60
C LYS A 336 11.74 5.05 -15.33
N VAL A 337 12.93 5.17 -14.77
CA VAL A 337 14.03 5.97 -15.32
C VAL A 337 15.16 5.04 -15.72
N ARG A 338 15.47 5.06 -17.00
CA ARG A 338 16.59 4.30 -17.56
C ARG A 338 17.76 5.22 -17.80
N VAL A 339 18.92 4.88 -17.25
CA VAL A 339 20.13 5.69 -17.31
C VAL A 339 21.28 4.86 -17.86
N ASP A 340 22.03 5.44 -18.79
CA ASP A 340 23.29 4.87 -19.27
C ASP A 340 24.45 5.46 -18.47
N ILE A 341 25.08 4.63 -17.66
CA ILE A 341 26.23 5.02 -16.82
C ILE A 341 27.46 4.27 -17.35
N GLY A 342 28.28 4.99 -18.11
CA GLY A 342 29.54 4.42 -18.63
C GLY A 342 29.35 3.23 -19.57
N GLY A 343 28.26 3.15 -20.30
CA GLY A 343 27.90 2.05 -21.21
C GLY A 343 27.10 0.92 -20.57
N ALA A 344 26.83 0.99 -19.26
CA ALA A 344 25.91 0.09 -18.58
C ALA A 344 24.53 0.76 -18.41
N VAL A 345 23.48 0.11 -18.90
CA VAL A 345 22.11 0.61 -18.75
C VAL A 345 21.54 0.14 -17.43
N VAL A 346 21.19 1.07 -16.57
CA VAL A 346 20.58 0.79 -15.25
C VAL A 346 19.15 1.31 -15.21
N ASP A 347 18.24 0.48 -14.74
CA ASP A 347 16.82 0.84 -14.54
C ASP A 347 16.54 1.21 -13.07
N TYR A 348 16.04 2.43 -12.87
CA TYR A 348 15.63 2.93 -11.56
C TYR A 348 14.10 3.08 -11.52
N THR A 349 13.52 2.81 -10.35
CA THR A 349 12.12 3.09 -10.09
C THR A 349 12.03 4.29 -9.15
N VAL A 350 11.38 5.35 -9.58
CA VAL A 350 11.19 6.57 -8.78
C VAL A 350 9.74 6.64 -8.33
N TYR A 351 9.55 6.73 -7.03
CA TYR A 351 8.24 6.86 -6.39
C TYR A 351 8.05 8.29 -5.92
N TYR A 352 6.88 8.84 -6.21
CA TYR A 352 6.41 10.09 -5.65
C TYR A 352 5.21 9.77 -4.75
N ALA A 353 5.40 9.86 -3.44
CA ALA A 353 4.38 9.59 -2.45
C ALA A 353 3.83 10.89 -1.88
N GLY A 354 2.58 11.20 -2.22
CA GLY A 354 1.85 12.33 -1.68
C GLY A 354 1.35 12.03 -0.27
N THR A 355 1.33 13.02 0.60
CA THR A 355 1.05 12.86 2.02
C THR A 355 -0.18 13.63 2.47
N ASN A 356 -0.67 13.28 3.65
CA ASN A 356 -1.82 13.95 4.28
C ASN A 356 -1.53 15.39 4.76
N ASN A 357 -0.27 15.81 4.83
CA ASN A 357 0.15 17.16 5.20
C ASN A 357 0.61 18.02 4.01
N GLY A 358 0.41 17.53 2.77
CA GLY A 358 0.69 18.28 1.55
C GLY A 358 2.12 18.20 1.05
N GLN A 359 2.90 17.26 1.56
CA GLN A 359 4.26 16.97 1.10
C GLN A 359 4.26 15.87 0.03
N VAL A 360 5.23 15.92 -0.86
CA VAL A 360 5.58 14.82 -1.73
C VAL A 360 6.95 14.30 -1.32
N GLN A 361 7.03 12.99 -1.08
CA GLN A 361 8.29 12.29 -0.84
C GLN A 361 8.75 11.61 -2.13
N LYS A 362 9.96 11.92 -2.55
CA LYS A 362 10.62 11.32 -3.71
C LYS A 362 11.53 10.20 -3.22
N ILE A 363 11.22 8.96 -3.61
CA ILE A 363 11.97 7.76 -3.23
C ILE A 363 12.49 7.13 -4.51
N VAL A 364 13.71 6.60 -4.50
CA VAL A 364 14.26 5.81 -5.58
C VAL A 364 14.52 4.38 -5.12
N GLU A 365 14.25 3.43 -6.01
CA GLU A 365 14.55 2.01 -5.83
C GLU A 365 15.41 1.51 -6.99
N TRP A 366 16.33 0.61 -6.68
CA TRP A 366 17.12 -0.13 -7.65
C TRP A 366 17.26 -1.59 -7.23
N THR A 367 17.40 -2.46 -8.21
CA THR A 367 17.71 -3.87 -7.98
C THR A 367 19.20 -4.05 -7.76
N ASN A 368 19.55 -4.94 -6.86
CA ASN A 368 20.94 -5.27 -6.59
C ASN A 368 21.24 -6.62 -7.24
N GLU A 369 22.09 -6.62 -8.27
CA GLU A 369 22.44 -7.85 -9.02
C GLU A 369 23.13 -8.92 -8.17
N HIS A 370 23.72 -8.52 -7.04
CA HIS A 370 24.47 -9.41 -6.15
C HIS A 370 23.69 -9.88 -4.93
N LEU A 371 22.51 -9.32 -4.70
CA LEU A 371 21.58 -9.70 -3.63
C LEU A 371 20.22 -9.95 -4.25
N GLU A 372 19.61 -11.07 -3.92
CA GLU A 372 18.18 -11.28 -4.22
C GLU A 372 17.35 -10.22 -3.49
N GLY A 373 17.16 -9.04 -4.11
CA GLY A 373 16.39 -7.97 -3.51
C GLY A 373 16.55 -6.62 -4.16
N SER A 374 15.80 -5.67 -3.65
CA SER A 374 15.92 -4.26 -4.01
C SER A 374 16.35 -3.42 -2.81
N SER A 375 16.97 -2.29 -3.12
CA SER A 375 17.32 -1.25 -2.16
C SER A 375 16.59 0.04 -2.52
N SER A 376 16.20 0.81 -1.54
CA SER A 376 15.49 2.08 -1.76
C SER A 376 15.96 3.18 -0.83
N ILE A 377 15.78 4.40 -1.29
CA ILE A 377 16.14 5.59 -0.54
C ILE A 377 15.13 6.73 -0.73
N LEU A 378 14.90 7.46 0.35
CA LEU A 378 14.27 8.77 0.29
C LEU A 378 15.28 9.82 -0.22
N LEU A 379 15.03 10.33 -1.43
CA LEU A 379 15.89 11.36 -2.04
C LEU A 379 15.55 12.76 -1.55
N ASP A 380 14.25 13.08 -1.54
CA ASP A 380 13.81 14.46 -1.30
C ASP A 380 12.39 14.50 -0.72
N ILE A 381 12.11 15.57 0.03
CA ILE A 381 10.78 15.91 0.53
C ILE A 381 10.51 17.36 0.15
N PHE A 382 9.40 17.63 -0.50
CA PHE A 382 9.04 18.98 -0.89
C PHE A 382 7.58 19.29 -0.61
N ASP A 383 7.33 20.51 -0.12
CA ASP A 383 6.01 21.01 0.20
C ASP A 383 5.31 21.49 -1.08
N VAL A 384 4.20 20.86 -1.41
CA VAL A 384 3.41 21.22 -2.60
C VAL A 384 2.13 21.93 -2.20
N THR A 385 1.39 21.37 -1.26
CA THR A 385 0.13 21.93 -0.75
C THR A 385 0.16 21.98 0.77
N PRO A 386 0.99 22.86 1.38
CA PRO A 386 1.21 22.86 2.82
C PRO A 386 -0.08 22.89 3.63
N GLY A 387 -0.22 21.93 4.55
CA GLY A 387 -1.38 21.79 5.42
C GLY A 387 -2.63 21.17 4.78
N GLU A 388 -2.59 20.85 3.48
CA GLU A 388 -3.71 20.24 2.76
C GLU A 388 -3.30 18.87 2.22
N ALA A 389 -4.11 17.83 2.48
CA ALA A 389 -3.84 16.49 1.99
C ALA A 389 -3.82 16.43 0.46
N ILE A 390 -2.88 15.69 -0.09
CA ILE A 390 -2.79 15.48 -1.54
C ILE A 390 -3.89 14.49 -1.95
N GLN A 391 -4.77 14.92 -2.85
CA GLN A 391 -5.93 14.17 -3.32
C GLN A 391 -5.71 13.51 -4.69
N VAL A 392 -4.94 14.17 -5.56
CA VAL A 392 -4.65 13.70 -6.90
C VAL A 392 -3.19 13.93 -7.23
N MET A 393 -2.57 12.95 -7.86
CA MET A 393 -1.23 13.07 -8.44
C MET A 393 -1.21 12.38 -9.80
N GLU A 394 -0.62 13.07 -10.79
CA GLU A 394 -0.41 12.53 -12.13
C GLU A 394 0.96 12.93 -12.65
N ILE A 395 1.61 12.02 -13.37
CA ILE A 395 2.91 12.27 -13.98
C ILE A 395 2.75 12.42 -15.50
N SER A 396 3.26 13.50 -16.04
CA SER A 396 3.38 13.69 -17.48
C SER A 396 4.84 13.57 -17.90
N LYS A 397 5.13 12.52 -18.65
CA LYS A 397 6.47 12.33 -19.24
C LYS A 397 6.75 13.36 -20.35
N GLU A 398 5.72 13.74 -21.09
CA GLU A 398 5.81 14.72 -22.17
C GLU A 398 6.20 16.09 -21.62
N HIS A 399 5.54 16.55 -20.57
CA HIS A 399 5.83 17.84 -19.93
C HIS A 399 6.94 17.73 -18.87
N LYS A 400 7.50 16.53 -18.61
CA LYS A 400 8.47 16.27 -17.55
C LYS A 400 8.02 16.86 -16.21
N ALA A 401 6.74 16.68 -15.88
CA ALA A 401 6.10 17.33 -14.76
C ALA A 401 5.23 16.36 -13.94
N LEU A 402 5.18 16.62 -12.64
CA LEU A 402 4.26 16.03 -11.70
C LEU A 402 3.15 17.05 -11.40
N TYR A 403 1.91 16.69 -11.67
CA TYR A 403 0.73 17.46 -11.32
C TYR A 403 0.19 16.97 -9.98
N VAL A 404 0.02 17.87 -9.04
CA VAL A 404 -0.41 17.56 -7.68
C VAL A 404 -1.59 18.46 -7.32
N ALA A 405 -2.68 17.85 -6.83
CA ALA A 405 -3.85 18.58 -6.39
C ALA A 405 -4.25 18.21 -4.97
N SER A 406 -4.65 19.22 -4.20
CA SER A 406 -5.42 19.13 -2.96
C SER A 406 -6.87 19.56 -3.21
N ASP A 407 -7.67 19.73 -2.16
CA ASP A 407 -9.05 20.20 -2.30
C ASP A 407 -9.13 21.63 -2.88
N ASN A 408 -8.13 22.48 -2.62
CA ASN A 408 -8.17 23.90 -2.96
C ASN A 408 -7.07 24.36 -3.92
N ARG A 409 -6.09 23.50 -4.24
CA ARG A 409 -4.90 23.90 -4.99
C ARG A 409 -4.50 22.85 -6.01
N VAL A 410 -4.03 23.32 -7.16
CA VAL A 410 -3.35 22.50 -8.17
C VAL A 410 -1.98 23.09 -8.42
N LYS A 411 -0.95 22.27 -8.37
CA LYS A 411 0.43 22.67 -8.67
C LYS A 411 1.06 21.72 -9.67
N GLN A 412 1.83 22.30 -10.56
CA GLN A 412 2.76 21.60 -11.43
C GLN A 412 4.16 21.68 -10.82
N VAL A 413 4.81 20.52 -10.70
CA VAL A 413 6.16 20.38 -10.17
C VAL A 413 7.03 19.75 -11.24
N ASP A 414 8.13 20.38 -11.58
CA ASP A 414 9.09 19.84 -12.55
C ASP A 414 9.78 18.59 -11.98
N LEU A 415 9.88 17.53 -12.77
CA LEU A 415 10.57 16.29 -12.39
C LEU A 415 12.09 16.45 -12.35
N VAL A 416 12.64 17.36 -13.15
CA VAL A 416 14.08 17.49 -13.45
C VAL A 416 14.65 18.81 -12.91
N MET A 417 14.28 19.20 -11.68
CA MET A 417 14.73 20.46 -11.06
C MET A 417 16.12 20.35 -10.40
N CYS A 418 17.12 19.83 -11.10
CA CYS A 418 18.41 19.47 -10.53
C CYS A 418 19.12 20.63 -9.84
N ASN A 419 19.36 21.73 -10.55
CA ASN A 419 20.08 22.90 -10.03
C ASN A 419 19.32 23.70 -8.97
N ARG A 420 18.00 23.58 -8.93
CA ARG A 420 17.17 24.26 -7.92
C ARG A 420 17.03 23.48 -6.63
N ARG A 421 17.26 22.14 -6.68
CA ARG A 421 17.07 21.24 -5.56
C ARG A 421 18.35 20.83 -4.89
N TYR A 422 19.42 20.68 -5.67
CA TYR A 422 20.66 20.11 -5.18
C TYR A 422 21.81 21.12 -5.38
N ASP A 423 22.29 21.59 -4.25
CA ASP A 423 23.40 22.53 -4.12
C ASP A 423 24.76 21.86 -3.91
N ASN A 424 24.76 20.52 -3.79
CA ASN A 424 25.97 19.75 -3.55
C ASN A 424 25.97 18.44 -4.36
N CYS A 425 27.18 17.94 -4.62
CA CYS A 425 27.39 16.76 -5.43
C CYS A 425 26.68 15.52 -4.87
N LEU A 426 26.80 15.24 -3.57
CA LEU A 426 26.25 14.02 -2.96
C LEU A 426 24.72 13.89 -3.13
N ARG A 427 23.98 14.97 -2.98
CA ARG A 427 22.52 14.94 -3.19
C ARG A 427 22.16 14.83 -4.66
N CYS A 428 22.99 15.45 -5.54
CA CYS A 428 22.79 15.42 -6.97
C CYS A 428 22.97 14.04 -7.58
N VAL A 429 24.07 13.36 -7.26
CA VAL A 429 24.44 12.07 -7.88
C VAL A 429 23.49 10.92 -7.54
N HIS A 430 22.71 11.06 -6.47
CA HIS A 430 21.71 10.06 -6.08
C HIS A 430 20.36 10.20 -6.80
N ASP A 431 20.14 11.30 -7.52
CA ASP A 431 18.91 11.48 -8.28
C ASP A 431 19.07 10.94 -9.70
N PRO A 432 18.28 9.93 -10.14
CA PRO A 432 18.42 9.34 -11.46
C PRO A 432 18.13 10.31 -12.61
N TYR A 433 17.46 11.43 -12.35
CA TYR A 433 17.25 12.47 -13.36
C TYR A 433 18.42 13.45 -13.48
N CYS A 434 19.39 13.41 -12.55
CA CYS A 434 20.39 14.44 -12.38
C CYS A 434 21.82 13.88 -12.47
N GLY A 435 22.76 14.72 -12.82
CA GLY A 435 24.18 14.44 -12.78
C GLY A 435 24.96 15.67 -12.33
N TRP A 436 26.07 15.44 -11.63
CA TRP A 436 26.95 16.49 -11.17
C TRP A 436 28.03 16.80 -12.19
N ASP A 437 28.10 18.06 -12.55
CA ASP A 437 29.16 18.57 -13.40
C ASP A 437 30.33 19.04 -12.53
N LYS A 438 31.46 18.32 -12.60
CA LYS A 438 32.69 18.66 -11.84
C LYS A 438 33.31 20.00 -12.24
N GLU A 439 33.20 20.37 -13.51
CA GLU A 439 33.85 21.58 -14.01
C GLU A 439 33.12 22.85 -13.52
N SER A 440 31.81 22.86 -13.66
CA SER A 440 31.00 23.99 -13.23
C SER A 440 30.53 23.91 -11.77
N ASN A 441 30.74 22.81 -11.06
CA ASN A 441 30.24 22.54 -9.70
C ASN A 441 28.73 22.76 -9.57
N VAL A 442 27.96 22.29 -10.54
CA VAL A 442 26.50 22.48 -10.60
C VAL A 442 25.82 21.14 -10.89
N CYS A 443 24.68 20.94 -10.25
CA CYS A 443 23.78 19.83 -10.55
C CYS A 443 22.98 20.13 -11.83
N LYS A 444 23.09 19.29 -12.84
CA LYS A 444 22.41 19.44 -14.15
C LYS A 444 21.50 18.25 -14.44
N PRO A 445 20.51 18.38 -15.34
CA PRO A 445 19.83 17.22 -15.92
C PRO A 445 20.87 16.23 -16.44
N TYR A 446 20.64 14.94 -16.14
CA TYR A 446 21.63 13.90 -16.49
C TYR A 446 21.90 13.87 -18.00
N SER A 447 23.16 13.82 -18.33
CA SER A 447 23.69 13.50 -19.65
C SER A 447 24.99 12.71 -19.51
N PRO A 448 25.37 11.89 -20.51
CA PRO A 448 26.63 11.15 -20.47
C PRO A 448 27.81 12.08 -20.20
N GLY A 449 28.69 11.68 -19.29
CA GLY A 449 29.86 12.47 -18.85
C GLY A 449 29.65 13.24 -17.53
N LEU A 450 28.42 13.38 -17.04
CA LEU A 450 28.17 13.88 -15.71
C LEU A 450 28.30 12.76 -14.67
N LEU A 451 28.67 13.12 -13.45
CA LEU A 451 28.74 12.16 -12.36
C LEU A 451 27.33 11.76 -11.90
N GLN A 452 27.11 10.48 -11.81
CA GLN A 452 25.91 9.90 -11.22
C GLN A 452 26.26 8.60 -10.49
N ASP A 453 25.70 8.40 -9.31
CA ASP A 453 25.84 7.18 -8.52
C ASP A 453 24.60 7.00 -7.62
N VAL A 454 23.49 6.67 -8.22
CA VAL A 454 22.18 6.53 -7.52
C VAL A 454 22.25 5.42 -6.48
N SER A 455 22.90 4.31 -6.80
CA SER A 455 23.05 3.14 -5.92
C SER A 455 24.15 3.32 -4.85
N ASN A 456 24.88 4.42 -4.90
CA ASN A 456 26.04 4.69 -4.05
C ASN A 456 27.06 3.53 -4.09
N SER A 457 27.35 3.06 -5.32
CA SER A 457 28.26 1.95 -5.57
C SER A 457 29.74 2.35 -5.46
N THR A 458 30.01 3.65 -5.61
CA THR A 458 31.36 4.22 -5.56
C THR A 458 31.49 5.19 -4.37
N ILE A 459 32.48 4.93 -3.51
CA ILE A 459 32.66 5.66 -2.24
C ILE A 459 33.09 7.12 -2.47
N ASP A 460 33.70 7.43 -3.63
CA ASP A 460 34.38 8.70 -3.89
C ASP A 460 33.92 9.41 -5.19
N VAL A 461 32.69 9.21 -5.63
CA VAL A 461 32.16 9.89 -6.84
C VAL A 461 32.27 11.41 -6.73
N CYS A 462 32.00 11.94 -5.55
CA CYS A 462 32.10 13.35 -5.26
C CYS A 462 33.32 13.63 -4.38
N ASP A 463 34.53 13.74 -4.89
CA ASP A 463 35.76 13.98 -4.12
C ASP A 463 35.49 14.44 -2.68
N SER A 464 35.61 13.49 -1.77
CA SER A 464 35.19 13.44 -0.37
C SER A 464 35.04 14.78 0.36
N SER A 465 33.86 15.31 0.44
CA SER A 465 33.52 16.18 1.54
C SER A 465 32.78 15.37 2.62
N VAL A 466 33.49 15.02 3.67
CA VAL A 466 32.90 14.43 4.87
C VAL A 466 31.68 15.25 5.27
N ILE A 467 30.50 14.62 5.34
CA ILE A 467 29.26 15.31 5.71
C ILE A 467 29.37 15.73 7.18
N LYS A 468 29.53 17.04 7.42
CA LYS A 468 29.55 17.62 8.76
C LYS A 468 28.20 18.22 9.08
N LYS A 469 27.51 17.70 10.08
CA LYS A 469 26.22 18.23 10.55
C LYS A 469 26.29 18.70 12.00
N LYS A 470 25.62 19.81 12.28
CA LYS A 470 25.38 20.26 13.65
C LYS A 470 23.98 19.79 14.05
N MET A 471 23.87 19.13 15.20
CA MET A 471 22.62 18.65 15.75
C MET A 471 22.44 19.24 17.15
N MET A 472 21.28 19.79 17.39
CA MET A 472 20.88 20.23 18.74
C MET A 472 19.76 19.30 19.22
N VAL A 473 19.88 18.76 20.40
CA VAL A 473 18.93 17.84 21.00
C VAL A 473 18.64 18.28 22.43
N THR A 474 17.41 18.13 22.85
CA THR A 474 17.01 18.44 24.21
C THR A 474 17.40 17.28 25.15
N TRP A 475 17.81 17.59 26.34
CA TRP A 475 18.14 16.62 27.39
C TRP A 475 17.01 15.59 27.58
N GLY A 476 17.34 14.30 27.66
CA GLY A 476 16.39 13.19 27.84
C GLY A 476 15.75 12.69 26.53
N GLN A 477 15.88 13.39 25.41
CA GLN A 477 15.42 12.90 24.12
C GLN A 477 16.35 11.82 23.55
N SER A 478 15.82 10.97 22.66
CA SER A 478 16.65 10.04 21.89
C SER A 478 17.03 10.67 20.56
N LEU A 479 18.28 10.50 20.15
CA LEU A 479 18.84 11.07 18.94
C LEU A 479 19.26 9.96 17.97
N HIS A 480 18.87 10.07 16.72
CA HIS A 480 19.32 9.20 15.65
C HIS A 480 20.35 9.93 14.78
N LEU A 481 21.53 9.37 14.67
CA LEU A 481 22.60 9.80 13.77
C LEU A 481 22.69 8.78 12.63
N GLY A 482 22.31 9.17 11.41
CA GLY A 482 22.44 8.32 10.25
C GLY A 482 23.89 8.22 9.80
N CYS A 483 24.44 7.04 9.65
CA CYS A 483 25.63 6.86 8.84
C CYS A 483 25.15 6.79 7.39
N PHE A 484 25.39 7.85 6.59
CA PHE A 484 24.87 7.96 5.22
C PHE A 484 25.59 7.03 4.26
N LEU A 485 25.64 5.78 4.64
CA LEU A 485 26.08 4.70 3.79
C LEU A 485 24.85 4.04 3.16
N LYS A 486 24.73 4.29 1.92
CA LYS A 486 23.93 3.49 1.02
C LYS A 486 24.88 2.58 0.30
N MET A 487 25.25 1.52 0.99
CA MET A 487 26.16 0.57 0.44
C MET A 487 25.44 -0.54 -0.30
N PRO A 488 25.86 -0.87 -1.51
CA PRO A 488 25.63 -2.19 -2.06
C PRO A 488 26.23 -3.23 -1.11
N ALA A 489 25.61 -4.38 -0.98
CA ALA A 489 26.05 -5.45 -0.10
C ALA A 489 27.48 -5.95 -0.28
N VAL A 490 28.12 -5.61 -1.39
CA VAL A 490 29.55 -5.93 -1.66
C VAL A 490 30.49 -5.30 -0.63
N LEU A 491 30.09 -4.21 0.01
CA LEU A 491 30.85 -3.57 1.08
C LEU A 491 30.36 -3.96 2.49
N ALA A 492 29.34 -4.80 2.61
CA ALA A 492 28.84 -5.32 3.89
C ALA A 492 29.88 -6.16 4.66
N SER A 493 31.03 -6.47 4.06
CA SER A 493 32.17 -7.11 4.74
C SER A 493 33.03 -6.13 5.55
N GLN A 494 32.85 -4.82 5.38
CA GLN A 494 33.60 -3.82 6.14
C GLN A 494 32.81 -3.36 7.34
N THR A 495 33.39 -3.48 8.52
CA THR A 495 32.77 -3.07 9.79
C THR A 495 32.67 -1.56 9.87
N ILE A 496 31.44 -1.08 10.05
CA ILE A 496 31.18 0.31 10.40
C ILE A 496 31.44 0.52 11.87
N THR A 497 32.08 1.63 12.18
CA THR A 497 32.46 1.95 13.54
C THR A 497 32.14 3.40 13.85
N TRP A 498 31.45 3.62 14.93
CA TRP A 498 31.19 4.95 15.45
C TRP A 498 32.20 5.32 16.51
N TYR A 499 32.70 6.56 16.46
CA TYR A 499 33.55 7.16 17.47
C TYR A 499 32.88 8.39 18.05
N HIS A 500 32.96 8.55 19.36
CA HIS A 500 32.55 9.76 20.06
C HIS A 500 33.77 10.52 20.57
N TYR A 501 33.77 11.82 20.38
CA TYR A 501 34.77 12.76 20.92
C TYR A 501 34.10 13.61 21.96
N SER A 502 34.19 13.21 23.22
CA SER A 502 33.67 13.99 24.34
C SER A 502 34.74 14.90 24.92
N LYS A 503 34.32 15.98 25.57
CA LYS A 503 35.25 16.89 26.28
C LYS A 503 35.98 16.20 27.41
N GLU A 504 35.35 15.24 28.07
CA GLU A 504 35.88 14.59 29.29
C GLU A 504 36.72 13.36 28.96
N LYS A 505 36.31 12.54 28.01
CA LYS A 505 36.91 11.21 27.71
C LYS A 505 37.76 11.17 26.43
N GLY A 506 37.81 12.30 25.70
CA GLY A 506 38.49 12.33 24.42
C GLY A 506 37.81 11.42 23.37
N ARG A 507 38.59 10.85 22.42
CA ARG A 507 38.10 9.95 21.40
C ARG A 507 37.95 8.53 21.94
N TYR A 508 36.75 7.94 21.83
CA TYR A 508 36.54 6.53 22.11
C TYR A 508 35.57 5.87 21.11
N LYS A 509 35.77 4.56 20.89
CA LYS A 509 34.89 3.75 20.07
C LYS A 509 33.60 3.49 20.82
N ILE A 510 32.45 3.71 20.17
CA ILE A 510 31.14 3.43 20.77
C ILE A 510 30.94 1.92 20.80
N GLN A 511 30.59 1.42 21.98
CA GLN A 511 30.13 0.06 22.19
C GLN A 511 28.61 0.08 22.25
N TYR A 512 27.98 -0.74 21.41
CA TYR A 512 26.53 -0.85 21.40
C TYR A 512 26.03 -1.47 22.70
N LYS A 513 25.09 -0.80 23.34
CA LYS A 513 24.42 -1.22 24.57
C LYS A 513 22.94 -0.92 24.41
N PRO A 514 22.03 -1.90 24.55
CA PRO A 514 20.60 -1.72 24.28
C PRO A 514 19.94 -0.58 25.05
N GLU A 515 20.46 -0.25 26.23
CA GLU A 515 19.96 0.83 27.07
C GLU A 515 20.49 2.23 26.71
N LYS A 516 21.56 2.34 25.88
CA LYS A 516 22.18 3.64 25.58
C LYS A 516 22.49 3.86 24.11
N TYR A 517 23.15 2.91 23.46
CA TYR A 517 23.62 3.01 22.09
C TYR A 517 23.13 1.83 21.26
N VAL A 518 22.25 2.09 20.32
CA VAL A 518 21.66 1.05 19.47
C VAL A 518 22.05 1.29 18.02
N GLU A 519 22.52 0.25 17.35
CA GLU A 519 22.74 0.27 15.91
C GLU A 519 21.41 0.07 15.16
N THR A 520 21.20 0.85 14.12
CA THR A 520 20.06 0.64 13.22
C THR A 520 20.44 -0.33 12.10
N SER A 521 19.44 -0.88 11.40
CA SER A 521 19.66 -1.72 10.20
C SER A 521 20.43 -1.02 9.08
N GLU A 522 20.47 0.31 9.10
CA GLU A 522 21.21 1.16 8.16
C GLU A 522 22.57 1.62 8.72
N HIS A 523 23.10 0.91 9.72
CA HIS A 523 24.33 1.26 10.42
C HIS A 523 24.36 2.66 11.07
N GLY A 524 23.19 3.27 11.25
CA GLY A 524 23.04 4.50 12.03
C GLY A 524 23.19 4.22 13.53
N LEU A 525 23.46 5.27 14.30
CA LEU A 525 23.57 5.23 15.74
C LEU A 525 22.35 5.89 16.39
N VAL A 526 21.62 5.16 17.23
CA VAL A 526 20.61 5.74 18.12
C VAL A 526 21.21 5.91 19.51
N ILE A 527 21.14 7.14 20.02
CA ILE A 527 21.54 7.48 21.39
C ILE A 527 20.26 7.64 22.20
N ILE A 528 20.05 6.76 23.18
CA ILE A 528 18.85 6.77 24.02
C ILE A 528 19.06 7.72 25.19
N SER A 529 18.05 8.54 25.49
CA SER A 529 18.03 9.48 26.62
C SER A 529 19.31 10.31 26.69
N VAL A 530 19.50 11.22 25.74
CA VAL A 530 20.69 12.05 25.62
C VAL A 530 20.88 12.92 26.87
N THR A 531 22.09 12.94 27.38
CA THR A 531 22.53 13.76 28.53
C THR A 531 23.65 14.72 28.11
N GLU A 532 24.06 15.63 28.96
CA GLU A 532 25.19 16.55 28.70
C GLU A 532 26.49 15.80 28.39
N ALA A 533 26.70 14.62 28.98
CA ALA A 533 27.85 13.77 28.71
C ALA A 533 27.88 13.21 27.26
N ASP A 534 26.75 13.22 26.57
CA ASP A 534 26.64 12.79 25.18
C ASP A 534 26.90 13.94 24.20
N ALA A 535 27.12 15.16 24.68
CA ALA A 535 27.54 16.27 23.82
C ALA A 535 28.94 16.03 23.25
N GLY A 536 29.14 16.40 22.00
CA GLY A 536 30.44 16.23 21.34
C GLY A 536 30.32 15.84 19.87
N ARG A 537 31.45 15.44 19.31
CA ARG A 537 31.51 15.03 17.91
C ARG A 537 31.36 13.51 17.79
N TYR A 538 30.50 13.10 16.91
CA TYR A 538 30.28 11.69 16.53
C TYR A 538 30.72 11.48 15.09
N ASP A 539 31.65 10.58 14.88
CA ASP A 539 32.19 10.24 13.56
C ASP A 539 31.83 8.80 13.21
N CYS A 540 31.24 8.60 12.02
CA CYS A 540 31.01 7.29 11.43
C CYS A 540 32.17 6.93 10.50
N TRP A 541 32.82 5.81 10.73
CA TRP A 541 33.96 5.31 9.97
C TRP A 541 33.67 3.94 9.34
N MET A 542 34.17 3.74 8.13
CA MET A 542 34.23 2.45 7.49
C MET A 542 35.70 2.13 7.19
N GLY A 543 36.24 1.15 7.91
CA GLY A 543 37.68 0.90 7.84
C GLY A 543 38.49 2.15 8.16
N ALA A 544 39.26 2.66 7.20
CA ALA A 544 40.07 3.87 7.34
C ALA A 544 39.36 5.16 6.88
N SER A 545 38.17 5.06 6.26
CA SER A 545 37.49 6.20 5.65
C SER A 545 36.44 6.81 6.61
N LEU A 546 36.49 8.12 6.82
CA LEU A 546 35.50 8.89 7.56
C LEU A 546 34.32 9.20 6.63
N LEU A 547 33.12 8.76 7.00
CA LEU A 547 31.94 8.89 6.17
C LEU A 547 31.10 10.11 6.52
N CYS A 548 30.83 10.30 7.80
CA CYS A 548 30.11 11.46 8.28
C CYS A 548 30.53 11.85 9.69
N SER A 549 30.32 13.12 10.02
CA SER A 549 30.67 13.70 11.31
C SER A 549 29.51 14.58 11.80
N TYR A 550 29.08 14.33 13.03
CA TYR A 550 28.01 15.09 13.70
C TYR A 550 28.59 15.83 14.89
N ASN A 551 28.29 17.12 15.00
CA ASN A 551 28.55 17.87 16.21
C ASN A 551 27.23 18.01 16.99
N VAL A 552 27.10 17.25 18.06
CA VAL A 552 25.90 17.17 18.90
C VAL A 552 26.04 18.15 20.06
N THR A 553 25.09 19.06 20.17
CA THR A 553 24.93 19.96 21.30
C THR A 553 23.67 19.60 22.07
N VAL A 554 23.76 19.55 23.37
CA VAL A 554 22.63 19.20 24.25
C VAL A 554 22.10 20.47 24.90
N ASP A 555 20.82 20.76 24.68
CA ASP A 555 20.13 21.86 25.33
C ASP A 555 19.55 21.35 26.65
N ALA A 556 20.30 21.60 27.74
CA ALA A 556 19.88 21.23 29.08
C ALA A 556 18.83 22.21 29.66
N HIS A 557 18.65 23.38 29.06
CA HIS A 557 17.81 24.43 29.61
C HIS A 557 16.32 24.34 29.23
N ARG A 558 15.99 23.66 28.15
CA ARG A 558 14.58 23.47 27.72
C ARG A 558 13.80 22.46 28.55
N CYS A 559 14.48 21.61 29.32
CA CYS A 559 13.88 20.66 30.25
C CYS A 559 14.26 20.97 31.69
N SER A 560 14.37 22.23 32.07
CA SER A 560 14.42 22.58 33.48
C SER A 560 13.11 22.12 34.12
N PRO A 561 13.13 21.21 35.12
CA PRO A 561 11.93 20.94 35.86
C PRO A 561 11.46 22.28 36.48
N PRO A 562 10.15 22.55 36.51
CA PRO A 562 9.63 23.75 37.13
C PRO A 562 10.19 23.83 38.56
N ALA A 563 10.67 24.99 38.94
CA ALA A 563 11.39 25.22 40.22
C ALA A 563 10.54 24.97 41.48
N LYS A 564 9.35 24.47 41.36
CA LYS A 564 8.45 24.01 42.42
C LYS A 564 7.84 22.66 42.06
N GLY A 565 8.41 21.66 42.49
CA GLY A 565 8.10 20.44 43.16
C GLY A 565 7.24 19.49 42.39
N ASN A 566 6.48 18.89 43.03
CA ASN A 566 5.74 17.65 43.12
C ASN A 566 4.79 17.31 41.95
N ASP A 567 4.28 18.28 41.20
CA ASP A 567 3.23 18.01 40.19
C ASP A 567 3.78 17.40 38.87
N TYR A 568 4.99 17.79 38.48
CA TYR A 568 5.59 17.25 37.26
C TYR A 568 6.02 15.79 37.41
N GLN A 569 6.61 15.43 38.57
CA GLN A 569 6.97 14.03 38.84
C GLN A 569 5.74 13.14 38.90
N LYS A 570 4.63 13.65 39.44
CA LYS A 570 3.36 12.94 39.49
C LYS A 570 2.76 12.76 38.07
N ILE A 571 2.70 13.84 37.30
CA ILE A 571 2.20 13.79 35.90
C ILE A 571 3.05 12.84 35.05
N TYR A 572 4.38 12.89 35.21
CA TYR A 572 5.30 11.99 34.49
C TYR A 572 5.14 10.53 34.94
N SER A 573 4.98 10.31 36.23
CA SER A 573 4.71 8.98 36.80
C SER A 573 3.38 8.43 36.34
N ASP A 574 2.33 9.24 36.32
CA ASP A 574 0.99 8.87 35.84
C ASP A 574 1.03 8.56 34.35
N TRP A 575 1.73 9.37 33.56
CA TRP A 575 1.92 9.11 32.13
C TRP A 575 2.71 7.82 31.87
N CYS A 576 3.79 7.57 32.59
CA CYS A 576 4.56 6.32 32.50
C CYS A 576 3.71 5.11 32.89
N HIS A 577 2.87 5.25 33.90
CA HIS A 577 1.97 4.18 34.34
C HIS A 577 0.90 3.85 33.28
N GLU A 578 0.28 4.87 32.68
CA GLU A 578 -0.66 4.69 31.58
C GLU A 578 0.03 4.10 30.33
N PHE A 579 1.25 4.50 30.03
CA PHE A 579 2.04 3.94 28.93
C PHE A 579 2.36 2.45 29.14
N GLU A 580 2.72 2.03 30.37
CA GLU A 580 2.96 0.61 30.69
C GLU A 580 1.67 -0.22 30.65
N LYS A 581 0.53 0.33 31.05
CA LYS A 581 -0.78 -0.30 30.86
C LYS A 581 -1.08 -0.50 29.38
N TYR A 582 -0.84 0.52 28.56
CA TYR A 582 -1.05 0.43 27.10
C TYR A 582 -0.16 -0.65 26.48
N LYS A 583 1.12 -0.68 26.83
CA LYS A 583 2.10 -1.67 26.39
C LYS A 583 1.72 -3.09 26.81
N SER A 584 1.20 -3.25 28.01
CA SER A 584 0.69 -4.54 28.52
C SER A 584 -0.55 -4.99 27.76
N ALA A 585 -1.47 -4.07 27.46
CA ALA A 585 -2.67 -4.34 26.67
C ALA A 585 -2.31 -4.74 25.23
N MET A 586 -1.34 -4.09 24.61
CA MET A 586 -0.82 -4.44 23.30
C MET A 586 -0.22 -5.85 23.27
N LYS A 587 0.64 -6.21 24.24
CA LYS A 587 1.19 -7.57 24.36
C LYS A 587 0.11 -8.62 24.54
N THR A 588 -0.95 -8.30 25.28
CA THR A 588 -2.09 -9.21 25.47
C THR A 588 -2.89 -9.37 24.18
N TRP A 589 -3.06 -8.30 23.43
CA TRP A 589 -3.72 -8.32 22.13
C TRP A 589 -2.91 -9.12 21.10
N GLU A 590 -1.59 -8.93 21.05
CA GLU A 590 -0.67 -9.70 20.20
C GLU A 590 -0.74 -11.20 20.50
N LYS A 591 -0.72 -11.58 21.79
CA LYS A 591 -0.89 -12.98 22.20
C LYS A 591 -2.23 -13.57 21.75
N LYS A 592 -3.32 -12.79 21.83
CA LYS A 592 -4.63 -13.22 21.32
C LYS A 592 -4.63 -13.38 19.80
N GLN A 593 -3.97 -12.49 19.08
CA GLN A 593 -3.81 -12.60 17.62
C GLN A 593 -3.04 -13.87 17.22
N MET A 594 -1.94 -14.17 17.93
CA MET A 594 -1.19 -15.40 17.69
C MET A 594 -2.04 -16.65 17.93
N GLN A 595 -2.83 -16.68 19.00
CA GLN A 595 -3.73 -17.80 19.28
C GLN A 595 -4.80 -17.98 18.19
N CYS A 596 -5.27 -16.90 17.58
CA CYS A 596 -6.15 -16.95 16.41
C CYS A 596 -5.43 -17.54 15.18
N GLY A 597 -4.18 -17.16 14.94
CA GLY A 597 -3.35 -17.69 13.84
C GLY A 597 -2.97 -19.16 14.03
N VAL A 598 -2.60 -19.54 15.24
CA VAL A 598 -2.20 -20.94 15.58
C VAL A 598 -3.39 -21.89 15.53
N ARG A 599 -4.60 -21.45 15.91
CA ARG A 599 -5.81 -22.29 15.74
C ARG A 599 -6.16 -22.55 14.28
N GLN A 600 -5.74 -21.72 13.37
CA GLN A 600 -5.89 -21.97 11.92
C GLN A 600 -4.88 -23.01 11.40
N ASN A 601 -3.69 -23.10 12.02
CA ASN A 601 -2.65 -24.08 11.63
C ASN A 601 -2.76 -25.43 12.39
N ALA A 602 -3.38 -25.46 13.55
CA ALA A 602 -3.49 -26.66 14.39
C ALA A 602 -4.54 -27.68 13.92
N SER A 603 -5.43 -27.31 12.99
CA SER A 603 -6.40 -28.25 12.41
C SER A 603 -5.84 -29.13 11.30
N SER A 604 -4.54 -29.04 10.99
CA SER A 604 -3.88 -29.91 10.01
C SER A 604 -3.09 -31.07 10.61
N ASN A 605 -3.01 -31.19 11.94
CA ASN A 605 -2.38 -32.35 12.61
C ASN A 605 -3.26 -32.83 13.75
N GLN A 606 -4.18 -33.74 13.46
CA GLN A 606 -4.79 -34.60 14.49
C GLN A 606 -4.20 -36.00 14.41
N ASN A 607 -3.37 -36.32 15.42
CA ASN A 607 -3.49 -37.59 16.16
C ASN A 607 -2.71 -37.42 17.48
N SER A 608 -3.45 -37.32 18.57
CA SER A 608 -3.25 -37.87 19.92
C SER A 608 -3.81 -36.96 21.02
N HIS A 609 -4.61 -37.57 21.84
CA HIS A 609 -5.42 -37.15 22.99
C HIS A 609 -4.68 -36.55 24.20
N PRO A 610 -5.39 -36.31 25.36
CA PRO A 610 -6.25 -35.14 25.68
C PRO A 610 -5.88 -34.45 27.04
N ASN A 611 -6.75 -33.49 27.42
CA ASN A 611 -6.95 -32.85 28.73
C ASN A 611 -5.98 -31.78 29.21
N GLU A 612 -6.46 -30.53 29.25
CA GLU A 612 -6.70 -29.86 30.53
C GLU A 612 -7.50 -28.54 30.33
N ILE A 613 -8.40 -28.37 31.25
CA ILE A 613 -9.40 -27.33 31.38
C ILE A 613 -8.74 -26.07 31.98
N TYR A 614 -8.90 -24.88 31.37
CA TYR A 614 -8.74 -23.63 32.08
C TYR A 614 -9.95 -22.71 31.87
N ARG A 615 -10.60 -22.36 33.00
CA ARG A 615 -11.68 -21.37 33.14
C ARG A 615 -11.13 -19.95 33.03
N PRO A 616 -11.90 -18.99 32.54
CA PRO A 616 -11.57 -17.58 32.63
C PRO A 616 -12.07 -16.99 33.94
N LEU A 617 -11.30 -16.08 34.52
CA LEU A 617 -11.74 -15.15 35.56
C LEU A 617 -11.82 -13.73 34.96
N VAL A 618 -13.00 -13.16 35.12
CA VAL A 618 -13.50 -11.76 35.16
C VAL A 618 -12.72 -10.73 34.37
#